data_f5484625e699165eb363d65dd0e06c73
#
_entry.id   f5484625e699165eb363d65dd0e06c73
#
_cell.length_a   1.000
_cell.length_b   1.000
_cell.length_c   1.000
_cell.angle_alpha   90.00
_cell.angle_beta   90.00
_cell.angle_gamma   90.00
#
_symmetry.space_group_name_H-M   'P 1'
#
loop_
_entity.id
_entity.type
_entity.pdbx_description
1 polymer ?
#
loop_
_entity_poly.entity_id
_entity_poly.type
_entity_poly.pdbx_seq_one_letter_code
_entity_poly.pdbx_strand_id
1 'polypeptide(L)'
;MNNEKIKIKVTETGQSLDVVVFSKRADCIEVILGEGVHNMKCALTPTRNGMAYVGSIKGRELVYERSRDQVAADIERLNPNVRGPRRR
;
A
#
# COMPACT_ATOMS: atom_id res chain seq x y z
N MET A 1 -7.93 -0.30 14.70
CA MET A 1 -7.46 -0.64 13.89
C MET A 1 -8.02 -0.45 12.65
N ASN A 2 -7.39 -0.13 11.74
CA ASN A 2 -7.86 0.12 10.50
C ASN A 2 -7.76 -1.05 9.65
N ASN A 3 -8.84 -1.41 9.02
CA ASN A 3 -8.81 -2.50 8.07
C ASN A 3 -9.01 -1.93 6.69
N GLU A 4 -8.15 -1.01 6.35
CA GLU A 4 -8.24 -0.39 5.05
C GLU A 4 -7.94 -1.42 3.97
N LYS A 5 -8.72 -1.42 2.91
CA LYS A 5 -8.50 -2.30 1.79
C LYS A 5 -8.15 -1.47 0.58
N ILE A 6 -7.20 -1.94 -0.19
CA ILE A 6 -6.83 -1.28 -1.43
C ILE A 6 -6.85 -2.30 -2.55
N LYS A 7 -6.93 -1.80 -3.75
CA LYS A 7 -6.97 -2.65 -4.92
C LYS A 7 -5.62 -2.60 -5.59
N ILE A 8 -4.99 -3.75 -5.75
CA ILE A 8 -3.70 -3.82 -6.44
C ILE A 8 -3.87 -4.66 -7.68
N LYS A 9 -2.96 -4.49 -8.60
CA LYS A 9 -3.02 -5.19 -9.87
C LYS A 9 -1.89 -6.19 -9.99
N VAL A 10 -2.21 -7.39 -10.43
CA VAL A 10 -1.20 -8.39 -10.74
C VAL A 10 -0.81 -8.17 -12.19
N THR A 11 0.41 -7.73 -12.43
CA THR A 11 0.81 -7.34 -13.78
C THR A 11 0.81 -8.51 -14.74
N GLU A 12 1.11 -9.69 -14.24
CA GLU A 12 1.19 -10.86 -15.09
C GLU A 12 -0.15 -11.21 -15.72
N THR A 13 -1.22 -11.08 -14.98
CA THR A 13 -2.54 -11.45 -15.46
C THR A 13 -3.45 -10.27 -15.71
N GLY A 14 -3.09 -9.11 -15.20
CA GLY A 14 -3.93 -7.94 -15.33
C GLY A 14 -5.12 -7.92 -14.38
N GLN A 15 -5.16 -8.86 -13.46
CA GLN A 15 -6.27 -8.92 -12.53
C GLN A 15 -6.05 -8.00 -11.35
N SER A 16 -7.16 -7.50 -10.81
CA SER A 16 -7.10 -6.67 -9.61
C SER A 16 -7.48 -7.50 -8.40
N LEU A 17 -6.80 -7.25 -7.30
CA LEU A 17 -7.05 -7.96 -6.06
C LEU A 17 -7.31 -6.96 -4.96
N ASP A 18 -8.24 -7.30 -4.07
CA ASP A 18 -8.48 -6.50 -2.88
C ASP A 18 -7.61 -7.06 -1.78
N VAL A 19 -6.79 -6.21 -1.18
CA VAL A 19 -5.91 -6.65 -0.11
C VAL A 19 -6.07 -5.72 1.08
N VAL A 20 -5.74 -6.22 2.25
CA VAL A 20 -5.85 -5.45 3.48
C VAL A 20 -4.52 -4.78 3.74
N VAL A 21 -4.56 -3.50 4.09
CA VAL A 21 -3.36 -2.76 4.39
C VAL A 21 -2.96 -3.03 5.83
N PHE A 22 -1.77 -3.56 6.01
CA PHE A 22 -1.24 -3.82 7.34
C PHE A 22 -0.50 -2.58 7.87
N SER A 23 0.24 -1.92 7.00
CA SER A 23 1.00 -0.74 7.39
C SER A 23 1.15 0.14 6.17
N LYS A 24 1.01 1.43 6.34
CA LYS A 24 1.06 2.36 5.21
C LYS A 24 2.00 3.49 5.52
N ARG A 25 3.07 3.59 4.76
CA ARG A 25 4.04 4.67 4.89
C ARG A 25 4.35 5.20 3.51
N ALA A 26 4.91 6.39 3.45
CA ALA A 26 5.23 6.98 2.16
C ALA A 26 6.27 6.18 1.39
N ASP A 27 7.15 5.49 2.09
CA ASP A 27 8.21 4.73 1.43
C ASP A 27 7.96 3.23 1.41
N CYS A 28 6.85 2.77 1.96
CA CYS A 28 6.56 1.34 1.97
C CYS A 28 5.13 1.10 2.44
N ILE A 29 4.41 0.27 1.73
CA ILE A 29 3.07 -0.12 2.13
C ILE A 29 3.10 -1.64 2.29
N GLU A 30 2.73 -2.11 3.48
CA GLU A 30 2.65 -3.54 3.70
C GLU A 30 1.20 -3.97 3.62
N VAL A 31 0.93 -4.98 2.82
CA VAL A 31 -0.42 -5.48 2.63
C VAL A 31 -0.44 -6.96 2.93
N ILE A 32 -1.63 -7.45 3.21
CA ILE A 32 -1.83 -8.86 3.52
C ILE A 32 -2.71 -9.45 2.43
N LEU A 33 -2.20 -10.50 1.81
CA LEU A 33 -2.93 -11.23 0.79
C LEU A 33 -3.37 -12.57 1.35
N GLY A 34 -4.47 -13.07 0.84
CA GLY A 34 -4.94 -14.36 1.26
C GLY A 34 -5.92 -14.27 2.40
N GLU A 35 -6.36 -15.39 2.88
CA GLU A 35 -7.37 -15.44 3.90
C GLU A 35 -7.00 -16.43 4.97
N GLY A 36 -7.46 -16.15 6.17
CA GLY A 36 -7.30 -17.08 7.27
C GLY A 36 -5.85 -17.37 7.58
N VAL A 37 -5.55 -18.62 7.75
CA VAL A 37 -4.20 -19.00 8.15
C VAL A 37 -3.20 -18.94 7.00
N HIS A 38 -3.69 -18.74 5.80
CA HIS A 38 -2.79 -18.70 4.66
C HIS A 38 -2.48 -17.29 4.19
N ASN A 39 -2.71 -16.30 5.03
CA ASN A 39 -2.41 -14.94 4.61
C ASN A 39 -0.90 -14.73 4.53
N MET A 40 -0.49 -13.83 3.66
CA MET A 40 0.90 -13.51 3.47
C MET A 40 1.06 -12.02 3.39
N LYS A 41 2.16 -11.53 3.94
CA LYS A 41 2.44 -10.12 3.95
C LYS A 41 3.35 -9.78 2.79
N CYS A 42 3.05 -8.71 2.10
CA CYS A 42 3.85 -8.27 0.97
C CYS A 42 4.16 -6.79 1.14
N ALA A 43 5.39 -6.41 0.90
CA ALA A 43 5.80 -5.01 1.00
C ALA A 43 5.82 -4.39 -0.38
N LEU A 44 5.18 -3.25 -0.53
CA LEU A 44 5.15 -2.49 -1.76
C LEU A 44 5.99 -1.25 -1.56
N THR A 45 6.89 -0.97 -2.50
CA THR A 45 7.74 0.20 -2.41
C THR A 45 7.48 1.10 -3.59
N PRO A 46 7.70 2.42 -3.45
CA PRO A 46 7.39 3.34 -4.54
C PRO A 46 8.33 3.13 -5.71
N THR A 47 7.80 3.32 -6.89
CA THR A 47 8.61 3.26 -8.09
C THR A 47 9.54 4.46 -8.12
N ARG A 48 10.49 4.41 -9.05
CA ARG A 48 11.47 5.47 -9.14
C ARG A 48 10.84 6.84 -9.33
N ASN A 49 9.77 6.91 -10.11
CA ASN A 49 9.13 8.19 -10.34
C ASN A 49 8.07 8.53 -9.29
N GLY A 50 7.87 7.64 -8.33
CA GLY A 50 6.91 7.90 -7.26
C GLY A 50 5.47 7.88 -7.67
N MET A 51 5.13 7.30 -8.81
CA MET A 51 3.77 7.32 -9.30
C MET A 51 2.98 6.05 -8.96
N ALA A 52 3.66 5.04 -8.46
CA ALA A 52 3.00 3.79 -8.10
C ALA A 52 3.86 3.06 -7.08
N TYR A 53 3.30 2.01 -6.50
CA TYR A 53 4.03 1.16 -5.56
C TYR A 53 4.05 -0.24 -6.15
N VAL A 54 5.17 -0.92 -6.03
CA VAL A 54 5.32 -2.26 -6.58
C VAL A 54 5.92 -3.19 -5.54
N GLY A 55 5.56 -4.44 -5.65
CA GLY A 55 6.12 -5.49 -4.81
C GLY A 55 5.99 -6.80 -5.53
N SER A 56 6.52 -7.84 -4.96
CA SER A 56 6.38 -9.16 -5.57
C SER A 56 6.14 -10.19 -4.48
N ILE A 57 5.40 -11.21 -4.85
CA ILE A 57 5.13 -12.28 -3.91
C ILE A 57 4.92 -13.53 -4.74
N LYS A 58 5.61 -14.60 -4.38
CA LYS A 58 5.51 -15.87 -5.09
C LYS A 58 5.77 -15.70 -6.58
N GLY A 59 6.72 -14.87 -6.93
CA GLY A 59 7.08 -14.68 -8.32
C GLY A 59 6.14 -13.82 -9.13
N ARG A 60 5.15 -13.20 -8.48
CA ARG A 60 4.23 -12.33 -9.18
C ARG A 60 4.46 -10.89 -8.77
N GLU A 61 4.36 -10.00 -9.72
CA GLU A 61 4.53 -8.60 -9.44
C GLU A 61 3.20 -7.96 -9.17
N LEU A 62 3.13 -7.17 -8.12
CA LEU A 62 1.93 -6.46 -7.72
C LEU A 62 2.17 -4.97 -7.84
N VAL A 63 1.17 -4.25 -8.33
CA VAL A 63 1.28 -2.81 -8.51
C VAL A 63 0.08 -2.13 -7.88
N TYR A 64 0.35 -1.12 -7.08
CA TYR A 64 -0.69 -0.28 -6.51
C TYR A 64 -0.55 1.08 -7.20
N GLU A 65 -1.54 1.42 -8.01
CA GLU A 65 -1.45 2.61 -8.85
C GLU A 65 -1.86 3.85 -8.07
N ARG A 66 -0.99 4.33 -7.24
CA ARG A 66 -1.24 5.53 -6.47
C ARG A 66 0.09 6.20 -6.23
N SER A 67 0.14 7.50 -6.38
CA SER A 67 1.42 8.20 -6.26
C SER A 67 1.86 8.29 -4.82
N ARG A 68 3.15 8.51 -4.64
CA ARG A 68 3.72 8.65 -3.32
C ARG A 68 3.11 9.85 -2.59
N ASP A 69 2.85 10.92 -3.31
CA ASP A 69 2.23 12.11 -2.71
C ASP A 69 0.82 11.81 -2.24
N GLN A 70 0.09 11.01 -3.00
CA GLN A 70 -1.26 10.65 -2.60
C GLN A 70 -1.24 9.75 -1.37
N VAL A 71 -0.28 8.85 -1.29
CA VAL A 71 -0.16 7.98 -0.13
C VAL A 71 0.20 8.80 1.11
N ALA A 72 1.09 9.77 0.95
CA ALA A 72 1.45 10.62 2.07
C ALA A 72 0.23 11.41 2.56
N ALA A 73 -0.59 11.89 1.65
CA ALA A 73 -1.80 12.60 2.02
C ALA A 73 -2.80 11.68 2.73
N ASP A 74 -2.87 10.44 2.28
CA ASP A 74 -3.75 9.47 2.93
C ASP A 74 -3.32 9.23 4.37
N ILE A 75 -2.01 9.12 4.60
CA ILE A 75 -1.50 8.89 5.93
C ILE A 75 -1.81 10.08 6.84
N GLU A 76 -1.62 11.28 6.34
CA GLU A 76 -1.94 12.46 7.12
C GLU A 76 -3.41 12.53 7.48
N ARG A 77 -4.26 12.11 6.57
CA ARG A 77 -5.67 12.14 6.83
C ARG A 77 -6.07 11.14 7.90
N LEU A 78 -5.38 10.00 7.93
CA LEU A 78 -5.67 8.98 8.91
C LEU A 78 -5.10 9.31 10.28
N ASN A 79 -4.07 10.14 10.33
CA ASN A 79 -3.40 10.45 11.58
C ASN A 79 -3.23 11.96 11.75
N PRO A 80 -4.32 12.68 11.85
CA PRO A 80 -4.23 14.14 11.93
C PRO A 80 -3.45 14.61 13.14
N ASN A 81 -3.43 13.86 14.20
CA ASN A 81 -2.70 14.28 15.39
C ASN A 81 -1.20 14.26 15.20
N VAL A 82 -0.74 13.47 14.29
CA VAL A 82 0.68 13.37 14.06
C VAL A 82 1.24 14.65 13.52
N ARG A 83 0.48 15.30 12.62
CA ARG A 83 0.99 16.48 12.08
C ARG A 83 0.75 17.63 12.93
N GLY A 84 -0.16 17.57 13.77
CA GLY A 84 -0.36 18.57 14.74
C GLY A 84 0.22 19.89 14.48
N PRO A 85 0.69 20.47 15.47
CA PRO A 85 1.15 21.80 15.46
C PRO A 85 2.32 22.09 14.62
N ARG A 86 2.77 21.33 14.01
CA ARG A 86 3.84 21.64 13.34
C ARG A 86 3.70 22.68 12.48
N ARG A 87 3.48 23.38 12.44
CA ARG A 87 3.33 24.21 11.78
C ARG A 87 3.68 25.01 11.45
N ARG A 88 3.71 25.22 11.26
CA ARG A 88 4.03 25.93 10.98
C ARG A 88 4.21 26.29 10.78
#